data_e7b35f36a91cef49e23433012a6cf004
#
_entry.id   e7b35f36a91cef49e23433012a6cf004
#
_cell.length_a   1.000
_cell.length_b   1.000
_cell.length_c   1.000
_cell.angle_alpha   90.00
_cell.angle_beta   90.00
_cell.angle_gamma   90.00
#
_symmetry.space_group_name_H-M   'P 1'
#
loop_
_entity.id
_entity.type
_entity.pdbx_description
1 polymer ?
#
loop_
_entity_poly.entity_id
_entity_poly.type
_entity_poly.pdbx_seq_one_letter_code
_entity_poly.pdbx_strand_id
1 'polypeptide(L)'
;MEGEVAVIIGGAGELGGALSAGLGQAGARIVVADVGEDACKRRVEKLQSIGIQASHCVVNITERASIQNLLTESLQMTGKVDMLVNCAGLNAGTSFLDVDTNLWDKIFAVNLKGMMETCQVFIESMLKNPDGGAILNIGSVTSERPLSRVFAYAASKAGVVNLTQNIAQEFAAQKIRANSICPGFFPAEQNRKLLDEKRVENIMNGTPMRRYGSPDELVGAALLLLSKKAGSYMTGSIVYVDGGFTCSWF
;
A
#
# COMPACT_ATOMS: atom_id res chain seq x y z
N MET A 1 2.59 -13.96 -12.85
CA MET A 1 1.88 -14.17 -11.55
C MET A 1 0.69 -15.10 -11.70
N GLU A 2 0.73 -15.95 -12.72
CA GLU A 2 -0.38 -16.84 -13.06
C GLU A 2 -0.74 -17.78 -11.89
N GLY A 3 -2.02 -17.87 -11.55
CA GLY A 3 -2.52 -18.68 -10.44
C GLY A 3 -2.18 -18.16 -9.02
N GLU A 4 -1.51 -17.03 -8.89
CA GLU A 4 -1.27 -16.37 -7.59
C GLU A 4 -2.45 -15.47 -7.21
N VAL A 5 -2.66 -15.28 -5.92
CA VAL A 5 -3.74 -14.48 -5.35
C VAL A 5 -3.18 -13.28 -4.61
N ALA A 6 -3.66 -12.08 -4.97
CA ALA A 6 -3.29 -10.83 -4.32
C ALA A 6 -4.51 -10.19 -3.63
N VAL A 7 -4.39 -9.95 -2.32
CA VAL A 7 -5.34 -9.13 -1.54
C VAL A 7 -4.81 -7.71 -1.47
N ILE A 8 -5.61 -6.74 -1.94
CA ILE A 8 -5.21 -5.33 -2.02
C ILE A 8 -6.08 -4.51 -1.06
N ILE A 9 -5.53 -4.15 0.09
CA ILE A 9 -6.20 -3.29 1.08
C ILE A 9 -6.03 -1.83 0.65
N GLY A 10 -7.14 -1.08 0.64
CA GLY A 10 -7.20 0.22 -0.04
C GLY A 10 -7.33 0.08 -1.55
N GLY A 11 -7.77 -1.09 -2.02
CA GLY A 11 -7.83 -1.45 -3.42
C GLY A 11 -8.86 -0.69 -4.26
N ALA A 12 -9.85 -0.07 -3.62
CA ALA A 12 -10.82 0.79 -4.30
C ALA A 12 -10.26 2.19 -4.63
N GLY A 13 -9.20 2.63 -3.93
CA GLY A 13 -8.52 3.90 -4.15
C GLY A 13 -7.74 3.97 -5.48
N GLU A 14 -7.14 5.13 -5.77
CA GLU A 14 -6.43 5.37 -7.03
C GLU A 14 -5.17 4.49 -7.14
N LEU A 15 -4.28 4.54 -6.15
CA LEU A 15 -3.04 3.77 -6.16
C LEU A 15 -3.31 2.26 -6.05
N GLY A 16 -4.17 1.85 -5.10
CA GLY A 16 -4.56 0.46 -4.94
C GLY A 16 -5.25 -0.11 -6.17
N GLY A 17 -6.05 0.71 -6.87
CA GLY A 17 -6.70 0.34 -8.11
C GLY A 17 -5.73 0.13 -9.28
N ALA A 18 -4.70 0.97 -9.42
CA ALA A 18 -3.65 0.78 -10.41
C ALA A 18 -2.83 -0.48 -10.13
N LEU A 19 -2.47 -0.70 -8.86
CA LEU A 19 -1.79 -1.93 -8.43
C LEU A 19 -2.64 -3.18 -8.69
N SER A 20 -3.95 -3.11 -8.40
CA SER A 20 -4.89 -4.20 -8.71
C SER A 20 -4.92 -4.53 -10.20
N ALA A 21 -4.99 -3.49 -11.05
CA ALA A 21 -4.99 -3.68 -12.49
C ALA A 21 -3.66 -4.27 -13.00
N GLY A 22 -2.52 -3.72 -12.56
CA GLY A 22 -1.21 -4.19 -13.01
C GLY A 22 -0.90 -5.62 -12.56
N LEU A 23 -1.21 -5.99 -11.31
CA LEU A 23 -1.03 -7.35 -10.81
C LEU A 23 -1.98 -8.33 -11.52
N GLY A 24 -3.23 -7.91 -11.76
CA GLY A 24 -4.22 -8.71 -12.50
C GLY A 24 -3.81 -8.95 -13.96
N GLN A 25 -3.32 -7.93 -14.66
CA GLN A 25 -2.78 -8.08 -16.02
C GLN A 25 -1.55 -9.01 -16.07
N ALA A 26 -0.80 -9.09 -14.98
CA ALA A 26 0.31 -10.04 -14.85
C ALA A 26 -0.16 -11.47 -14.48
N GLY A 27 -1.48 -11.74 -14.44
CA GLY A 27 -2.08 -13.05 -14.22
C GLY A 27 -2.50 -13.37 -12.78
N ALA A 28 -2.40 -12.42 -11.84
CA ALA A 28 -2.90 -12.63 -10.49
C ALA A 28 -4.43 -12.54 -10.42
N ARG A 29 -5.04 -13.35 -9.54
CA ARG A 29 -6.43 -13.16 -9.09
C ARG A 29 -6.44 -12.08 -8.01
N ILE A 30 -7.35 -11.13 -8.12
CA ILE A 30 -7.38 -9.94 -7.27
C ILE A 30 -8.55 -9.99 -6.28
N VAL A 31 -8.27 -9.74 -5.01
CA VAL A 31 -9.28 -9.43 -4.00
C VAL A 31 -9.13 -7.96 -3.62
N VAL A 32 -10.07 -7.14 -4.05
CA VAL A 32 -10.16 -5.71 -3.71
C VAL A 32 -10.75 -5.58 -2.33
N ALA A 33 -10.00 -5.02 -1.37
CA ALA A 33 -10.45 -4.83 0.00
C ALA A 33 -10.43 -3.34 0.37
N ASP A 34 -11.58 -2.81 0.83
CA ASP A 34 -11.71 -1.41 1.25
C ASP A 34 -12.90 -1.25 2.20
N VAL A 35 -13.05 -0.09 2.86
CA VAL A 35 -14.18 0.18 3.75
C VAL A 35 -15.49 0.45 3.00
N GLY A 36 -15.41 0.91 1.75
CA GLY A 36 -16.55 1.31 0.95
C GLY A 36 -17.01 0.21 0.00
N GLU A 37 -18.11 -0.47 0.30
CA GLU A 37 -18.64 -1.59 -0.50
C GLU A 37 -18.87 -1.20 -1.96
N ASP A 38 -19.56 -0.08 -2.22
CA ASP A 38 -19.85 0.38 -3.59
C ASP A 38 -18.58 0.75 -4.36
N ALA A 39 -17.59 1.31 -3.69
CA ALA A 39 -16.30 1.60 -4.32
C ALA A 39 -15.55 0.32 -4.71
N CYS A 40 -15.61 -0.70 -3.84
CA CYS A 40 -15.07 -2.03 -4.14
C CYS A 40 -15.77 -2.67 -5.34
N LYS A 41 -17.11 -2.66 -5.38
CA LYS A 41 -17.89 -3.20 -6.49
C LYS A 41 -17.53 -2.55 -7.82
N ARG A 42 -17.54 -1.21 -7.87
CA ARG A 42 -17.13 -0.47 -9.09
C ARG A 42 -15.70 -0.79 -9.52
N ARG A 43 -14.78 -0.98 -8.57
CA ARG A 43 -13.40 -1.37 -8.89
C ARG A 43 -13.34 -2.76 -9.50
N VAL A 44 -14.06 -3.72 -8.92
CA VAL A 44 -14.12 -5.10 -9.44
C VAL A 44 -14.73 -5.13 -10.86
N GLU A 45 -15.84 -4.44 -11.09
CA GLU A 45 -16.45 -4.32 -12.42
C GLU A 45 -15.45 -3.79 -13.46
N LYS A 46 -14.70 -2.74 -13.09
CA LYS A 46 -13.65 -2.19 -13.97
C LYS A 46 -12.54 -3.19 -14.25
N LEU A 47 -12.10 -3.97 -13.27
CA LEU A 47 -11.07 -5.00 -13.46
C LEU A 47 -11.60 -6.14 -14.35
N GLN A 48 -12.81 -6.61 -14.10
CA GLN A 48 -13.45 -7.66 -14.87
C GLN A 48 -13.71 -7.25 -16.34
N SER A 49 -14.05 -5.96 -16.58
CA SER A 49 -14.25 -5.45 -17.95
C SER A 49 -13.00 -5.49 -18.82
N ILE A 50 -11.82 -5.61 -18.23
CA ILE A 50 -10.53 -5.79 -18.92
C ILE A 50 -9.97 -7.21 -18.77
N GLY A 51 -10.82 -8.19 -18.40
CA GLY A 51 -10.49 -9.61 -18.36
C GLY A 51 -9.77 -10.09 -17.09
N ILE A 52 -9.68 -9.25 -16.04
CA ILE A 52 -9.02 -9.63 -14.79
C ILE A 52 -9.99 -10.38 -13.88
N GLN A 53 -9.57 -11.51 -13.32
CA GLN A 53 -10.32 -12.23 -12.28
C GLN A 53 -10.24 -11.45 -10.98
N ALA A 54 -11.34 -10.82 -10.58
CA ALA A 54 -11.42 -9.99 -9.39
C ALA A 54 -12.69 -10.27 -8.58
N SER A 55 -12.54 -10.18 -7.26
CA SER A 55 -13.62 -10.18 -6.27
C SER A 55 -13.38 -9.06 -5.26
N HIS A 56 -14.32 -8.82 -4.33
CA HIS A 56 -14.13 -7.83 -3.30
C HIS A 56 -14.56 -8.34 -1.92
N CYS A 57 -14.02 -7.70 -0.89
CA CYS A 57 -14.44 -7.80 0.50
C CYS A 57 -14.47 -6.40 1.13
N VAL A 58 -15.40 -6.18 2.05
CA VAL A 58 -15.40 -4.95 2.87
C VAL A 58 -14.51 -5.17 4.09
N VAL A 59 -13.63 -4.21 4.37
CA VAL A 59 -12.75 -4.30 5.53
C VAL A 59 -12.55 -2.95 6.21
N ASN A 60 -12.69 -2.93 7.53
CA ASN A 60 -12.19 -1.87 8.39
C ASN A 60 -10.92 -2.36 9.10
N ILE A 61 -9.75 -1.90 8.67
CA ILE A 61 -8.46 -2.35 9.23
C ILE A 61 -8.17 -1.82 10.64
N THR A 62 -9.02 -0.97 11.19
CA THR A 62 -8.93 -0.57 12.61
C THR A 62 -9.60 -1.59 13.54
N GLU A 63 -10.25 -2.61 12.99
CA GLU A 63 -10.98 -3.67 13.69
C GLU A 63 -10.38 -5.04 13.33
N ARG A 64 -9.69 -5.67 14.28
CA ARG A 64 -9.03 -6.96 14.04
C ARG A 64 -9.99 -8.05 13.54
N ALA A 65 -11.22 -8.08 14.06
CA ALA A 65 -12.24 -9.03 13.61
C ALA A 65 -12.58 -8.85 12.12
N SER A 66 -12.64 -7.60 11.64
CA SER A 66 -12.87 -7.29 10.22
C SER A 66 -11.72 -7.79 9.35
N ILE A 67 -10.46 -7.67 9.81
CA ILE A 67 -9.30 -8.20 9.11
C ILE A 67 -9.33 -9.74 9.05
N GLN A 68 -9.72 -10.40 10.13
CA GLN A 68 -9.88 -11.86 10.18
C GLN A 68 -10.98 -12.35 9.22
N ASN A 69 -12.09 -11.63 9.15
CA ASN A 69 -13.16 -11.92 8.18
C ASN A 69 -12.68 -11.76 6.74
N LEU A 70 -11.94 -10.67 6.43
CA LEU A 70 -11.33 -10.48 5.11
C LEU A 70 -10.47 -11.68 4.70
N LEU A 71 -9.60 -12.18 5.60
CA LEU A 71 -8.79 -13.36 5.30
C LEU A 71 -9.66 -14.58 5.05
N THR A 72 -10.67 -14.82 5.90
CA THR A 72 -11.58 -15.98 5.78
C THR A 72 -12.32 -15.96 4.45
N GLU A 73 -12.95 -14.84 4.08
CA GLU A 73 -13.64 -14.66 2.82
C GLU A 73 -12.69 -14.80 1.61
N SER A 74 -11.50 -14.22 1.71
CA SER A 74 -10.47 -14.36 0.67
C SER A 74 -10.10 -15.83 0.44
N LEU A 75 -9.88 -16.59 1.49
CA LEU A 75 -9.58 -18.02 1.40
C LEU A 75 -10.74 -18.84 0.86
N GLN A 76 -11.99 -18.52 1.22
CA GLN A 76 -13.19 -19.16 0.67
C GLN A 76 -13.30 -18.95 -0.85
N MET A 77 -13.03 -17.73 -1.33
CA MET A 77 -13.12 -17.38 -2.75
C MET A 77 -11.96 -17.91 -3.59
N THR A 78 -10.77 -18.03 -3.01
CA THR A 78 -9.55 -18.24 -3.79
C THR A 78 -8.74 -19.48 -3.41
N GLY A 79 -8.99 -20.06 -2.24
CA GLY A 79 -8.30 -21.23 -1.68
C GLY A 79 -6.96 -20.90 -1.01
N LYS A 80 -6.35 -19.75 -1.32
CA LYS A 80 -5.05 -19.31 -0.78
C LYS A 80 -4.90 -17.79 -0.89
N VAL A 81 -3.90 -17.24 -0.21
CA VAL A 81 -3.40 -15.88 -0.44
C VAL A 81 -1.89 -15.93 -0.57
N ASP A 82 -1.36 -15.48 -1.69
CA ASP A 82 0.09 -15.44 -1.98
C ASP A 82 0.69 -14.04 -1.74
N MET A 83 -0.10 -13.00 -1.96
CA MET A 83 0.36 -11.61 -1.89
C MET A 83 -0.60 -10.74 -1.08
N LEU A 84 -0.05 -9.89 -0.24
CA LEU A 84 -0.76 -8.83 0.49
C LEU A 84 -0.20 -7.48 0.08
N VAL A 85 -1.06 -6.56 -0.34
CA VAL A 85 -0.69 -5.16 -0.59
C VAL A 85 -1.44 -4.26 0.38
N ASN A 86 -0.72 -3.61 1.28
CA ASN A 86 -1.26 -2.63 2.21
C ASN A 86 -1.13 -1.21 1.62
N CYS A 87 -2.19 -0.74 0.98
CA CYS A 87 -2.27 0.57 0.31
C CYS A 87 -3.23 1.54 1.00
N ALA A 88 -4.01 1.09 1.98
CA ALA A 88 -4.89 1.98 2.74
C ALA A 88 -4.09 3.00 3.55
N GLY A 89 -4.60 4.23 3.62
CA GLY A 89 -3.97 5.27 4.42
C GLY A 89 -4.79 6.54 4.47
N LEU A 90 -4.63 7.27 5.58
CA LEU A 90 -5.22 8.58 5.82
C LEU A 90 -4.11 9.63 5.87
N ASN A 91 -4.42 10.81 5.35
CA ASN A 91 -3.55 11.99 5.43
C ASN A 91 -4.37 13.21 5.86
N ALA A 92 -3.75 14.09 6.65
CA ALA A 92 -4.32 15.38 7.02
C ALA A 92 -3.20 16.42 7.20
N GLY A 93 -3.50 17.65 6.86
CA GLY A 93 -2.57 18.78 6.93
C GLY A 93 -2.99 19.80 7.99
N THR A 94 -2.08 20.08 8.93
CA THR A 94 -2.26 21.12 9.96
C THR A 94 -0.92 21.74 10.37
N SER A 95 -0.91 22.89 11.03
CA SER A 95 0.31 23.41 11.64
C SER A 95 0.72 22.55 12.83
N PHE A 96 1.99 22.57 13.23
CA PHE A 96 2.48 21.68 14.29
C PHE A 96 1.79 21.93 15.63
N LEU A 97 1.57 23.18 15.97
CA LEU A 97 0.97 23.57 17.24
C LEU A 97 -0.55 23.28 17.32
N ASP A 98 -1.18 23.08 16.16
CA ASP A 98 -2.63 22.82 16.04
C ASP A 98 -2.92 21.33 15.73
N VAL A 99 -1.95 20.43 15.93
CA VAL A 99 -2.16 19.00 15.71
C VAL A 99 -3.19 18.49 16.72
N ASP A 100 -4.35 18.05 16.20
CA ASP A 100 -5.37 17.38 16.99
C ASP A 100 -4.94 15.94 17.30
N THR A 101 -4.89 15.60 18.59
CA THR A 101 -4.49 14.26 19.06
C THR A 101 -5.47 13.16 18.62
N ASN A 102 -6.77 13.43 18.51
CA ASN A 102 -7.73 12.46 18.01
C ASN A 102 -7.47 12.14 16.52
N LEU A 103 -7.15 13.17 15.73
CA LEU A 103 -6.80 12.98 14.34
C LEU A 103 -5.45 12.25 14.18
N TRP A 104 -4.49 12.56 15.06
CA TRP A 104 -3.23 11.84 15.15
C TRP A 104 -3.47 10.35 15.40
N ASP A 105 -4.24 10.01 16.43
CA ASP A 105 -4.54 8.63 16.80
C ASP A 105 -5.28 7.90 15.68
N LYS A 106 -6.22 8.55 15.00
CA LYS A 106 -6.92 7.99 13.85
C LYS A 106 -5.98 7.68 12.68
N ILE A 107 -5.03 8.56 12.39
CA ILE A 107 -4.02 8.34 11.33
C ILE A 107 -3.13 7.16 11.71
N PHE A 108 -2.64 7.09 12.95
CA PHE A 108 -1.83 5.97 13.42
C PHE A 108 -2.61 4.65 13.47
N ALA A 109 -3.88 4.69 13.88
CA ALA A 109 -4.73 3.50 13.90
C ALA A 109 -4.89 2.88 12.50
N VAL A 110 -5.05 3.71 11.47
CA VAL A 110 -5.18 3.22 10.08
C VAL A 110 -3.80 2.91 9.48
N ASN A 111 -2.89 3.91 9.46
CA ASN A 111 -1.67 3.81 8.65
C ASN A 111 -0.64 2.83 9.20
N LEU A 112 -0.59 2.64 10.51
CA LEU A 112 0.46 1.85 11.15
C LEU A 112 -0.12 0.65 11.92
N LYS A 113 -1.01 0.87 12.90
CA LYS A 113 -1.56 -0.22 13.71
C LYS A 113 -2.38 -1.19 12.86
N GLY A 114 -3.32 -0.69 12.06
CA GLY A 114 -4.14 -1.53 11.18
C GLY A 114 -3.31 -2.29 10.15
N MET A 115 -2.28 -1.66 9.60
CA MET A 115 -1.33 -2.35 8.71
C MET A 115 -0.58 -3.46 9.45
N MET A 116 -0.09 -3.21 10.67
CA MET A 116 0.59 -4.21 11.50
C MET A 116 -0.33 -5.40 11.77
N GLU A 117 -1.56 -5.15 12.21
CA GLU A 117 -2.55 -6.22 12.47
C GLU A 117 -2.90 -7.00 11.20
N THR A 118 -2.99 -6.32 10.06
CA THR A 118 -3.20 -6.97 8.77
C THR A 118 -2.02 -7.89 8.42
N CYS A 119 -0.78 -7.41 8.57
CA CYS A 119 0.40 -8.24 8.35
C CYS A 119 0.38 -9.47 9.25
N GLN A 120 0.07 -9.34 10.54
CA GLN A 120 -0.02 -10.48 11.47
C GLN A 120 -1.00 -11.54 10.98
N VAL A 121 -2.25 -11.14 10.69
CA VAL A 121 -3.31 -12.07 10.28
C VAL A 121 -2.97 -12.79 8.97
N PHE A 122 -2.40 -12.07 8.00
CA PHE A 122 -2.06 -12.67 6.70
C PHE A 122 -0.79 -13.50 6.76
N ILE A 123 0.22 -13.13 7.55
CA ILE A 123 1.44 -13.92 7.74
C ILE A 123 1.09 -15.29 8.35
N GLU A 124 0.22 -15.37 9.35
CA GLU A 124 -0.25 -16.65 9.94
C GLU A 124 -0.83 -17.60 8.87
N SER A 125 -1.49 -17.06 7.86
CA SER A 125 -2.00 -17.84 6.73
C SER A 125 -0.89 -18.20 5.73
N MET A 126 -0.04 -17.22 5.37
CA MET A 126 1.04 -17.40 4.40
C MET A 126 2.10 -18.41 4.87
N LEU A 127 2.32 -18.53 6.18
CA LEU A 127 3.21 -19.55 6.76
C LEU A 127 2.77 -21.00 6.49
N LYS A 128 1.51 -21.22 6.11
CA LYS A 128 0.95 -22.53 5.72
C LYS A 128 1.13 -22.81 4.23
N ASN A 129 1.49 -21.81 3.43
CA ASN A 129 1.75 -21.97 2.01
C ASN A 129 3.15 -22.59 1.80
N PRO A 130 3.30 -23.59 0.93
CA PRO A 130 4.61 -24.21 0.64
C PRO A 130 5.68 -23.21 0.17
N ASP A 131 5.25 -22.18 -0.54
CA ASP A 131 6.11 -21.14 -1.10
C ASP A 131 6.13 -19.85 -0.27
N GLY A 132 5.49 -19.85 0.92
CA GLY A 132 5.38 -18.66 1.75
C GLY A 132 4.47 -17.59 1.17
N GLY A 133 4.90 -16.33 1.23
CA GLY A 133 4.13 -15.19 0.73
C GLY A 133 4.96 -13.93 0.51
N ALA A 134 4.35 -12.93 -0.14
CA ALA A 134 4.97 -11.62 -0.37
C ALA A 134 4.05 -10.49 0.11
N ILE A 135 4.63 -9.57 0.87
CA ILE A 135 3.93 -8.39 1.42
C ILE A 135 4.53 -7.13 0.79
N LEU A 136 3.66 -6.24 0.34
CA LEU A 136 4.01 -4.91 -0.12
C LEU A 136 3.29 -3.87 0.72
N ASN A 137 4.05 -3.08 1.47
CA ASN A 137 3.53 -1.98 2.26
C ASN A 137 3.77 -0.65 1.55
N ILE A 138 2.76 0.20 1.46
CA ILE A 138 2.91 1.53 0.86
C ILE A 138 3.34 2.53 1.92
N GLY A 139 4.64 2.89 1.85
CA GLY A 139 5.24 3.96 2.61
C GLY A 139 4.92 5.34 2.02
N SER A 140 5.90 6.23 2.04
CA SER A 140 5.86 7.57 1.43
C SER A 140 7.27 8.14 1.36
N VAL A 141 7.54 9.11 0.49
CA VAL A 141 8.75 9.93 0.57
C VAL A 141 8.88 10.63 1.93
N THR A 142 7.75 10.89 2.61
CA THR A 142 7.73 11.46 3.96
C THR A 142 8.19 10.51 5.05
N SER A 143 8.42 9.23 4.73
CA SER A 143 9.05 8.28 5.65
C SER A 143 10.50 8.64 5.96
N GLU A 144 11.16 9.37 5.07
CA GLU A 144 12.56 9.80 5.19
C GLU A 144 12.71 11.31 5.09
N ARG A 145 11.99 11.96 4.17
CA ARG A 145 12.10 13.40 3.95
C ARG A 145 11.01 14.15 4.70
N PRO A 146 11.36 15.16 5.50
CA PRO A 146 10.35 15.96 6.19
C PRO A 146 9.51 16.75 5.19
N LEU A 147 8.20 16.74 5.42
CA LEU A 147 7.25 17.57 4.69
C LEU A 147 6.36 18.30 5.71
N SER A 148 6.33 19.63 5.62
CA SER A 148 5.56 20.45 6.55
C SER A 148 4.06 20.11 6.52
N ARG A 149 3.41 20.30 7.66
CA ARG A 149 1.95 20.18 7.87
C ARG A 149 1.37 18.76 7.81
N VAL A 150 2.16 17.71 7.59
CA VAL A 150 1.68 16.31 7.55
C VAL A 150 2.35 15.44 8.63
N PHE A 151 2.45 15.95 9.84
CA PHE A 151 3.27 15.38 10.93
C PHE A 151 2.85 13.95 11.31
N ALA A 152 1.55 13.72 11.60
CA ALA A 152 1.04 12.39 11.95
C ALA A 152 1.22 11.39 10.79
N TYR A 153 0.91 11.84 9.57
CA TYR A 153 1.10 11.03 8.37
C TYR A 153 2.57 10.64 8.18
N ALA A 154 3.48 11.63 8.20
CA ALA A 154 4.91 11.37 8.00
C ALA A 154 5.47 10.41 9.08
N ALA A 155 5.14 10.63 10.35
CA ALA A 155 5.56 9.76 11.45
C ALA A 155 5.00 8.33 11.28
N SER A 156 3.71 8.19 10.90
CA SER A 156 3.11 6.88 10.65
C SER A 156 3.80 6.15 9.49
N LYS A 157 4.15 6.86 8.40
CA LYS A 157 4.82 6.28 7.23
C LYS A 157 6.28 5.91 7.49
N ALA A 158 6.99 6.64 8.35
CA ALA A 158 8.31 6.23 8.87
C ALA A 158 8.19 4.92 9.66
N GLY A 159 7.16 4.79 10.50
CA GLY A 159 6.85 3.53 11.21
C GLY A 159 6.56 2.36 10.26
N VAL A 160 5.85 2.61 9.17
CA VAL A 160 5.57 1.58 8.13
C VAL A 160 6.86 1.03 7.52
N VAL A 161 7.81 1.89 7.18
CA VAL A 161 9.10 1.48 6.60
C VAL A 161 9.87 0.61 7.60
N ASN A 162 10.00 1.06 8.85
CA ASN A 162 10.69 0.29 9.89
C ASN A 162 9.98 -1.04 10.18
N LEU A 163 8.66 -1.04 10.32
CA LEU A 163 7.86 -2.26 10.52
C LEU A 163 8.07 -3.27 9.38
N THR A 164 8.12 -2.80 8.13
CA THR A 164 8.36 -3.65 6.95
C THR A 164 9.71 -4.37 7.05
N GLN A 165 10.76 -3.66 7.47
CA GLN A 165 12.10 -4.24 7.64
C GLN A 165 12.14 -5.25 8.78
N ASN A 166 11.46 -4.99 9.90
CA ASN A 166 11.36 -5.94 11.02
C ASN A 166 10.64 -7.22 10.60
N ILE A 167 9.50 -7.12 9.89
CA ILE A 167 8.79 -8.29 9.34
C ILE A 167 9.70 -9.07 8.39
N ALA A 168 10.41 -8.39 7.51
CA ALA A 168 11.35 -9.03 6.59
C ALA A 168 12.44 -9.80 7.32
N GLN A 169 13.05 -9.21 8.35
CA GLN A 169 14.09 -9.84 9.15
C GLN A 169 13.58 -11.09 9.88
N GLU A 170 12.40 -11.00 10.48
CA GLU A 170 11.83 -12.06 11.31
C GLU A 170 11.38 -13.27 10.49
N PHE A 171 10.74 -13.04 9.33
CA PHE A 171 10.05 -14.10 8.59
C PHE A 171 10.75 -14.53 7.29
N ALA A 172 11.93 -14.00 6.95
CA ALA A 172 12.64 -14.36 5.72
C ALA A 172 12.97 -15.88 5.63
N ALA A 173 13.40 -16.48 6.74
CA ALA A 173 13.71 -17.91 6.80
C ALA A 173 12.47 -18.80 6.57
N GLN A 174 11.26 -18.27 6.84
CA GLN A 174 9.98 -18.93 6.59
C GLN A 174 9.39 -18.60 5.21
N LYS A 175 10.20 -18.07 4.30
CA LYS A 175 9.81 -17.70 2.92
C LYS A 175 8.76 -16.58 2.84
N ILE A 176 8.63 -15.74 3.87
CA ILE A 176 7.82 -14.52 3.80
C ILE A 176 8.74 -13.36 3.43
N ARG A 177 8.41 -12.67 2.35
CA ARG A 177 9.11 -11.46 1.94
C ARG A 177 8.24 -10.24 2.22
N ALA A 178 8.81 -9.21 2.80
CA ALA A 178 8.12 -7.93 3.03
C ALA A 178 8.98 -6.78 2.50
N ASN A 179 8.39 -5.96 1.64
CA ASN A 179 9.06 -4.81 1.03
C ASN A 179 8.13 -3.59 1.07
N SER A 180 8.69 -2.41 0.87
CA SER A 180 7.92 -1.16 0.80
C SER A 180 8.19 -0.42 -0.50
N ILE A 181 7.13 0.13 -1.10
CA ILE A 181 7.23 1.23 -2.06
C ILE A 181 6.94 2.53 -1.32
N CYS A 182 7.77 3.53 -1.53
CA CYS A 182 7.60 4.89 -1.04
C CYS A 182 7.28 5.82 -2.23
N PRO A 183 5.98 6.08 -2.50
CA PRO A 183 5.59 6.97 -3.58
C PRO A 183 5.99 8.41 -3.27
N GLY A 184 6.34 9.16 -4.32
CA GLY A 184 6.41 10.61 -4.29
C GLY A 184 5.02 11.25 -4.34
N PHE A 185 4.87 12.25 -5.17
CA PHE A 185 3.61 12.96 -5.32
C PHE A 185 2.78 12.41 -6.48
N PHE A 186 1.61 11.88 -6.13
CA PHE A 186 0.62 11.34 -7.06
C PHE A 186 -0.70 12.12 -6.88
N PRO A 187 -1.45 12.41 -7.95
CA PRO A 187 -2.66 13.22 -7.89
C PRO A 187 -3.86 12.44 -7.32
N ALA A 188 -3.71 11.90 -6.10
CA ALA A 188 -4.82 11.27 -5.39
C ALA A 188 -5.80 12.33 -4.86
N GLU A 189 -7.10 12.03 -4.85
CA GLU A 189 -8.16 12.96 -4.43
C GLU A 189 -7.93 13.51 -3.02
N GLN A 190 -7.42 12.68 -2.10
CA GLN A 190 -7.05 13.09 -0.74
C GLN A 190 -5.96 14.16 -0.72
N ASN A 191 -5.00 14.08 -1.64
CA ASN A 191 -3.89 15.02 -1.71
C ASN A 191 -4.30 16.34 -2.37
N ARG A 192 -5.22 16.34 -3.33
CA ARG A 192 -5.69 17.56 -4.02
C ARG A 192 -6.25 18.60 -3.05
N LYS A 193 -6.93 18.16 -1.97
CA LYS A 193 -7.50 19.05 -0.95
C LYS A 193 -6.45 19.72 -0.06
N LEU A 194 -5.22 19.20 -0.04
CA LEU A 194 -4.11 19.69 0.78
C LEU A 194 -3.15 20.60 0.02
N LEU A 195 -3.38 20.80 -1.29
CA LEU A 195 -2.46 21.49 -2.20
C LEU A 195 -3.00 22.85 -2.57
N ASP A 196 -2.41 23.92 -2.03
CA ASP A 196 -2.48 25.27 -2.58
C ASP A 196 -1.45 25.44 -3.71
N GLU A 197 -1.60 26.50 -4.54
CA GLU A 197 -0.74 26.75 -5.71
C GLU A 197 0.76 26.82 -5.34
N LYS A 198 1.09 27.48 -4.23
CA LYS A 198 2.48 27.61 -3.75
C LYS A 198 3.05 26.27 -3.35
N ARG A 199 2.23 25.41 -2.75
CA ARG A 199 2.65 24.05 -2.37
C ARG A 199 2.85 23.16 -3.58
N VAL A 200 1.99 23.28 -4.60
CA VAL A 200 2.17 22.61 -5.90
C VAL A 200 3.48 23.05 -6.55
N GLU A 201 3.76 24.34 -6.62
CA GLU A 201 5.00 24.89 -7.15
C GLU A 201 6.24 24.34 -6.40
N ASN A 202 6.21 24.36 -5.08
CA ASN A 202 7.30 23.83 -4.24
C ASN A 202 7.52 22.34 -4.49
N ILE A 203 6.45 21.54 -4.63
CA ILE A 203 6.54 20.10 -4.96
C ILE A 203 7.18 19.92 -6.33
N MET A 204 6.74 20.67 -7.34
CA MET A 204 7.29 20.60 -8.69
C MET A 204 8.75 21.01 -8.71
N ASN A 205 9.11 22.08 -7.99
CA ASN A 205 10.48 22.55 -7.89
C ASN A 205 11.39 21.57 -7.13
N GLY A 206 10.87 20.88 -6.13
CA GLY A 206 11.59 19.86 -5.38
C GLY A 206 11.66 18.49 -6.07
N THR A 207 10.88 18.26 -7.13
CA THR A 207 10.86 16.99 -7.87
C THR A 207 11.68 17.14 -9.16
N PRO A 208 12.84 16.48 -9.32
CA PRO A 208 13.68 16.62 -10.52
C PRO A 208 12.96 16.37 -11.84
N MET A 209 12.03 15.41 -11.90
CA MET A 209 11.22 15.15 -13.09
C MET A 209 10.14 16.20 -13.37
N ARG A 210 9.94 17.21 -12.49
CA ARG A 210 9.03 18.36 -12.66
C ARG A 210 7.59 17.98 -13.00
N ARG A 211 7.12 16.84 -12.55
CA ARG A 211 5.74 16.36 -12.73
C ARG A 211 5.28 15.48 -11.57
N TYR A 212 3.99 15.27 -11.48
CA TYR A 212 3.40 14.21 -10.67
C TYR A 212 3.64 12.84 -11.31
N GLY A 213 3.71 11.80 -10.48
CA GLY A 213 3.65 10.43 -10.94
C GLY A 213 2.24 10.02 -11.37
N SER A 214 2.12 9.13 -12.35
CA SER A 214 0.89 8.40 -12.65
C SER A 214 0.79 7.15 -11.78
N PRO A 215 -0.38 6.79 -11.21
CA PRO A 215 -0.53 5.56 -10.41
C PRO A 215 0.02 4.30 -11.07
N ASP A 216 -0.05 4.19 -12.39
CA ASP A 216 0.48 3.05 -13.16
C ASP A 216 2.02 2.94 -13.08
N GLU A 217 2.73 4.03 -12.78
CA GLU A 217 4.19 4.01 -12.64
C GLU A 217 4.66 3.27 -11.36
N LEU A 218 3.77 2.96 -10.43
CA LEU A 218 4.06 2.11 -9.28
C LEU A 218 4.06 0.61 -9.62
N VAL A 219 3.37 0.23 -10.71
CA VAL A 219 3.11 -1.17 -11.05
C VAL A 219 4.40 -1.94 -11.29
N GLY A 220 5.36 -1.38 -12.01
CA GLY A 220 6.63 -2.04 -12.30
C GLY A 220 7.39 -2.43 -11.03
N ALA A 221 7.48 -1.52 -10.06
CA ALA A 221 8.12 -1.78 -8.77
C ALA A 221 7.33 -2.84 -7.95
N ALA A 222 5.99 -2.77 -7.95
CA ALA A 222 5.16 -3.74 -7.26
C ALA A 222 5.30 -5.15 -7.86
N LEU A 223 5.29 -5.28 -9.18
CA LEU A 223 5.53 -6.54 -9.87
C LEU A 223 6.89 -7.15 -9.52
N LEU A 224 7.95 -6.33 -9.52
CA LEU A 224 9.29 -6.77 -9.11
C LEU A 224 9.29 -7.29 -7.68
N LEU A 225 8.79 -6.50 -6.72
CA LEU A 225 8.87 -6.83 -5.30
C LEU A 225 7.97 -8.00 -4.88
N LEU A 226 6.82 -8.19 -5.55
CA LEU A 226 5.88 -9.27 -5.25
C LEU A 226 6.19 -10.57 -5.99
N SER A 227 6.86 -10.52 -7.15
CA SER A 227 7.16 -11.68 -7.96
C SER A 227 8.01 -12.73 -7.22
N LYS A 228 7.58 -13.97 -7.21
CA LYS A 228 8.33 -15.14 -6.68
C LYS A 228 9.62 -15.42 -7.47
N LYS A 229 9.72 -14.93 -8.71
CA LYS A 229 10.92 -15.11 -9.58
C LYS A 229 11.80 -13.87 -9.56
N ALA A 230 11.29 -12.73 -10.03
CA ALA A 230 12.08 -11.52 -10.19
C ALA A 230 12.51 -10.92 -8.84
N GLY A 231 11.65 -10.95 -7.83
CA GLY A 231 11.92 -10.43 -6.47
C GLY A 231 12.30 -11.48 -5.45
N SER A 232 12.66 -12.69 -5.85
CA SER A 232 12.88 -13.83 -4.93
C SER A 232 13.93 -13.58 -3.85
N TYR A 233 14.91 -12.74 -4.12
CA TYR A 233 15.99 -12.38 -3.15
C TYR A 233 15.82 -10.96 -2.57
N MET A 234 14.61 -10.35 -2.76
CA MET A 234 14.31 -9.00 -2.28
C MET A 234 13.35 -9.09 -1.08
N THR A 235 13.86 -8.77 0.11
CA THR A 235 13.07 -8.60 1.33
C THR A 235 13.67 -7.47 2.16
N GLY A 236 12.86 -6.70 2.87
CA GLY A 236 13.28 -5.51 3.62
C GLY A 236 13.65 -4.31 2.74
N SER A 237 13.43 -4.40 1.42
CA SER A 237 13.78 -3.32 0.49
C SER A 237 12.77 -2.18 0.55
N ILE A 238 13.31 -0.95 0.48
CA ILE A 238 12.54 0.28 0.41
C ILE A 238 12.80 0.90 -0.96
N VAL A 239 11.76 0.95 -1.81
CA VAL A 239 11.88 1.44 -3.18
C VAL A 239 11.14 2.77 -3.32
N TYR A 240 11.86 3.82 -3.65
CA TYR A 240 11.27 5.14 -3.93
C TYR A 240 10.85 5.21 -5.39
N VAL A 241 9.58 5.60 -5.61
CA VAL A 241 9.03 5.89 -6.94
C VAL A 241 8.50 7.33 -6.87
N ASP A 242 9.39 8.30 -7.07
CA ASP A 242 9.17 9.67 -6.60
C ASP A 242 9.65 10.78 -7.54
N GLY A 243 10.04 10.43 -8.76
CA GLY A 243 10.56 11.39 -9.73
C GLY A 243 11.86 12.07 -9.31
N GLY A 244 12.61 11.43 -8.39
CA GLY A 244 13.89 11.93 -7.87
C GLY A 244 13.75 12.84 -6.66
N PHE A 245 12.56 12.96 -6.05
CA PHE A 245 12.33 13.85 -4.91
C PHE A 245 13.27 13.56 -3.73
N THR A 246 13.47 12.29 -3.38
CA THR A 246 14.33 11.93 -2.24
C THR A 246 15.82 12.12 -2.50
N CYS A 247 16.26 12.12 -3.75
CA CYS A 247 17.67 12.38 -4.13
C CYS A 247 17.96 13.86 -4.41
N SER A 248 17.00 14.74 -4.34
CA SER A 248 17.18 16.19 -4.51
C SER A 248 17.71 16.83 -3.22
N TRP A 249 18.82 17.55 -3.33
CA TRP A 249 19.53 18.18 -2.21
C TRP A 249 19.61 19.71 -2.28
N PHE A 250 19.01 20.34 -3.29
CA PHE A 250 19.13 21.79 -3.54
C PHE A 250 17.77 22.45 -3.74
#